data_dc667a435b085bcd6355e6dc3abb2ce5
#
_entry.id   dc667a435b085bcd6355e6dc3abb2ce5
#
_cell.length_a   1.000
_cell.length_b   1.000
_cell.length_c   1.000
_cell.angle_alpha   90.00
_cell.angle_beta   90.00
_cell.angle_gamma   90.00
#
_symmetry.space_group_name_H-M   'P 1'
#
loop_
_entity.id
_entity.type
_entity.pdbx_description
1 polymer ?
#
loop_
_entity_poly.entity_id
_entity_poly.type
_entity_poly.pdbx_seq_one_letter_code
_entity_poly.pdbx_strand_id
1 'polypeptide(L)'
;MKSQENQYCWPKAEAVYPDRHGRSYALKRLRYRLRAFLHRGLIAQFEQFINQHPFLVTLLNEHADYSYPLVYRFLDKRFNSKQRFQAICDNLLFLPEKLTALSAPIYKTSLSFGEVIPDFEMTLSMTMHQPMEGYWVLELWHKPRNELVYLLTFGKLGEALLISVVQGPNFEGSKEMVKQLTKACHGLRPAYLMVETMKALTKALGFKTLLGIPQKYQNKSRFIQSSHYVVDYDAIFAESGGQLKDYWELPLEIDRNLDDVPSKKRSMYRKRYAMLDDLAKVIEETLGL
;
A
#
# COMPACT_ATOMS: atom_id res chain seq x y z
N MET A 1 -24.84 -10.92 -30.80
CA MET A 1 -24.87 -10.65 -29.36
C MET A 1 -23.57 -11.11 -28.67
N LYS A 2 -22.39 -10.62 -29.09
CA LYS A 2 -21.08 -10.97 -28.49
C LYS A 2 -20.23 -9.73 -28.10
N SER A 3 -20.83 -8.53 -28.02
CA SER A 3 -20.08 -7.28 -27.83
C SER A 3 -20.30 -6.57 -26.46
N GLN A 4 -21.05 -7.17 -25.53
CA GLN A 4 -21.29 -6.55 -24.22
C GLN A 4 -20.39 -7.07 -23.08
N GLU A 5 -19.63 -8.14 -23.29
CA GLU A 5 -18.75 -8.70 -22.24
C GLU A 5 -17.41 -7.98 -22.07
N ASN A 6 -17.10 -7.00 -22.92
CA ASN A 6 -15.81 -6.30 -22.94
C ASN A 6 -15.90 -4.82 -22.57
N GLN A 7 -16.94 -4.39 -21.86
CA GLN A 7 -17.09 -3.00 -21.42
C GLN A 7 -17.23 -2.94 -19.89
N TYR A 8 -16.53 -2.00 -19.28
CA TYR A 8 -16.72 -1.68 -17.88
C TYR A 8 -17.95 -0.79 -17.71
N CYS A 9 -18.80 -1.15 -16.77
CA CYS A 9 -19.90 -0.34 -16.26
C CYS A 9 -19.78 -0.24 -14.73
N TRP A 10 -20.21 0.90 -14.19
CA TRP A 10 -20.17 1.12 -12.73
C TRP A 10 -20.86 -0.01 -11.98
N PRO A 11 -20.18 -0.64 -10.99
CA PRO A 11 -20.68 -1.84 -10.35
C PRO A 11 -21.93 -1.57 -9.50
N LYS A 12 -22.85 -2.54 -9.51
CA LYS A 12 -24.01 -2.53 -8.62
C LYS A 12 -23.57 -2.64 -7.16
N ALA A 13 -24.38 -2.09 -6.26
CA ALA A 13 -24.09 -2.07 -4.82
C ALA A 13 -23.90 -3.49 -4.22
N GLU A 14 -24.57 -4.47 -4.79
CA GLU A 14 -24.51 -5.88 -4.40
C GLU A 14 -23.16 -6.52 -4.73
N ALA A 15 -22.55 -6.13 -5.86
CA ALA A 15 -21.22 -6.58 -6.24
C ALA A 15 -20.12 -6.01 -5.31
N VAL A 16 -20.27 -4.72 -4.91
CA VAL A 16 -19.32 -4.07 -4.00
C VAL A 16 -19.50 -4.50 -2.54
N TYR A 17 -20.75 -4.75 -2.13
CA TYR A 17 -21.11 -5.15 -0.75
C TYR A 17 -22.01 -6.38 -0.75
N PRO A 18 -21.48 -7.57 -1.13
CA PRO A 18 -22.22 -8.81 -1.01
C PRO A 18 -22.46 -9.13 0.47
N ASP A 19 -23.62 -9.74 0.78
CA ASP A 19 -23.88 -10.23 2.13
C ASP A 19 -22.90 -11.37 2.45
N ARG A 20 -22.30 -11.36 3.64
CA ARG A 20 -21.29 -12.34 4.07
C ARG A 20 -21.55 -12.79 5.50
N HIS A 21 -21.33 -14.09 5.75
CA HIS A 21 -21.40 -14.68 7.10
C HIS A 21 -22.71 -14.37 7.85
N GLY A 22 -23.86 -14.42 7.16
CA GLY A 22 -25.16 -14.13 7.77
C GLY A 22 -25.40 -12.66 8.12
N ARG A 23 -24.49 -11.76 7.76
CA ARG A 23 -24.64 -10.31 7.99
C ARG A 23 -25.13 -9.62 6.72
N SER A 24 -26.23 -8.86 6.85
CA SER A 24 -26.72 -8.01 5.78
C SER A 24 -25.92 -6.69 5.72
N TYR A 25 -25.52 -6.32 4.51
CA TYR A 25 -24.88 -5.03 4.24
C TYR A 25 -25.84 -4.00 3.60
N ALA A 26 -27.15 -4.14 3.82
CA ALA A 26 -28.17 -3.26 3.23
C ALA A 26 -27.87 -1.76 3.44
N LEU A 27 -27.48 -1.34 4.65
CA LEU A 27 -27.15 0.06 4.95
C LEU A 27 -25.88 0.54 4.19
N LYS A 28 -24.88 -0.34 4.02
CA LYS A 28 -23.68 -0.01 3.24
C LYS A 28 -24.06 0.17 1.76
N ARG A 29 -24.89 -0.73 1.22
CA ARG A 29 -25.42 -0.63 -0.16
C ARG A 29 -26.23 0.65 -0.37
N LEU A 30 -27.09 1.02 0.57
CA LEU A 30 -27.86 2.27 0.51
C LEU A 30 -26.92 3.49 0.46
N ARG A 31 -25.95 3.56 1.36
CA ARG A 31 -24.94 4.64 1.36
C ARG A 31 -24.12 4.69 0.07
N TYR A 32 -23.75 3.54 -0.48
CA TYR A 32 -23.06 3.46 -1.75
C TYR A 32 -23.92 4.00 -2.91
N ARG A 33 -25.18 3.60 -3.02
CA ARG A 33 -26.11 4.07 -4.06
C ARG A 33 -26.31 5.60 -3.97
N LEU A 34 -26.48 6.13 -2.76
CA LEU A 34 -26.62 7.57 -2.58
C LEU A 34 -25.35 8.33 -3.02
N ARG A 35 -24.17 7.85 -2.66
CA ARG A 35 -22.89 8.43 -3.10
C ARG A 35 -22.71 8.32 -4.61
N ALA A 36 -23.03 7.18 -5.21
CA ALA A 36 -22.97 6.98 -6.66
C ALA A 36 -23.90 7.98 -7.38
N PHE A 37 -25.11 8.18 -6.90
CA PHE A 37 -26.02 9.17 -7.45
C PHE A 37 -25.45 10.59 -7.38
N LEU A 38 -24.88 11.00 -6.23
CA LEU A 38 -24.27 12.31 -6.06
C LEU A 38 -23.03 12.52 -6.95
N HIS A 39 -22.32 11.45 -7.30
CA HIS A 39 -21.10 11.49 -8.12
C HIS A 39 -21.31 10.97 -9.56
N ARG A 40 -22.56 10.88 -10.07
CA ARG A 40 -22.86 10.28 -11.38
C ARG A 40 -22.04 10.85 -12.54
N GLY A 41 -21.76 12.16 -12.54
CA GLY A 41 -20.94 12.78 -13.58
C GLY A 41 -19.47 12.36 -13.52
N LEU A 42 -18.93 12.15 -12.31
CA LEU A 42 -17.59 11.63 -12.11
C LEU A 42 -17.50 10.14 -12.48
N ILE A 43 -18.55 9.38 -12.20
CA ILE A 43 -18.66 7.98 -12.58
C ILE A 43 -18.64 7.82 -14.11
N ALA A 44 -19.39 8.67 -14.85
CA ALA A 44 -19.36 8.62 -16.30
C ALA A 44 -17.96 8.91 -16.90
N GLN A 45 -17.22 9.87 -16.31
CA GLN A 45 -15.82 10.13 -16.69
C GLN A 45 -14.91 8.92 -16.36
N PHE A 46 -15.14 8.27 -15.23
CA PHE A 46 -14.39 7.10 -14.83
C PHE A 46 -14.67 5.90 -15.75
N GLU A 47 -15.92 5.64 -16.10
CA GLU A 47 -16.29 4.60 -17.06
C GLU A 47 -15.62 4.84 -18.43
N GLN A 48 -15.61 6.09 -18.89
CA GLN A 48 -14.93 6.46 -20.13
C GLN A 48 -13.43 6.19 -20.03
N PHE A 49 -12.77 6.60 -18.92
CA PHE A 49 -11.35 6.36 -18.68
C PHE A 49 -11.03 4.86 -18.66
N ILE A 50 -11.78 4.06 -17.90
CA ILE A 50 -11.55 2.61 -17.81
C ILE A 50 -11.71 1.93 -19.17
N ASN A 51 -12.72 2.29 -19.95
CA ASN A 51 -12.97 1.69 -21.26
C ASN A 51 -11.94 2.06 -22.33
N GLN A 52 -11.08 3.05 -22.07
CA GLN A 52 -9.91 3.35 -22.90
C GLN A 52 -8.70 2.43 -22.62
N HIS A 53 -8.74 1.65 -21.50
CA HIS A 53 -7.65 0.79 -21.06
C HIS A 53 -8.15 -0.65 -20.89
N PRO A 54 -8.03 -1.52 -21.92
CA PRO A 54 -8.64 -2.87 -21.91
C PRO A 54 -8.28 -3.72 -20.69
N PHE A 55 -7.06 -3.60 -20.17
CA PHE A 55 -6.65 -4.35 -18.97
C PHE A 55 -7.39 -3.88 -17.70
N LEU A 56 -7.74 -2.59 -17.59
CA LEU A 56 -8.53 -2.06 -16.48
C LEU A 56 -9.98 -2.54 -16.53
N VAL A 57 -10.54 -2.74 -17.73
CA VAL A 57 -11.88 -3.32 -17.90
C VAL A 57 -11.95 -4.69 -17.24
N THR A 58 -10.99 -5.57 -17.54
CA THR A 58 -10.92 -6.90 -16.93
C THR A 58 -10.73 -6.80 -15.42
N LEU A 59 -9.75 -6.03 -14.98
CA LEU A 59 -9.42 -5.86 -13.57
C LEU A 59 -10.61 -5.39 -12.73
N LEU A 60 -11.33 -4.34 -13.17
CA LEU A 60 -12.42 -3.75 -12.40
C LEU A 60 -13.73 -4.51 -12.52
N ASN A 61 -13.91 -5.34 -13.56
CA ASN A 61 -15.03 -6.28 -13.64
C ASN A 61 -14.82 -7.47 -12.68
N GLU A 62 -13.59 -7.92 -12.49
CA GLU A 62 -13.23 -8.96 -11.51
C GLU A 62 -13.24 -8.43 -10.07
N HIS A 63 -12.85 -7.16 -9.87
CA HIS A 63 -12.69 -6.51 -8.57
C HIS A 63 -13.56 -5.25 -8.45
N ALA A 64 -14.88 -5.43 -8.33
CA ALA A 64 -15.86 -4.35 -8.27
C ALA A 64 -15.60 -3.33 -7.13
N ASP A 65 -15.00 -3.79 -6.03
CA ASP A 65 -14.65 -2.97 -4.86
C ASP A 65 -13.52 -1.98 -5.13
N TYR A 66 -12.69 -2.16 -6.16
CA TYR A 66 -11.69 -1.17 -6.56
C TYR A 66 -12.30 0.13 -7.10
N SER A 67 -13.55 0.11 -7.52
CA SER A 67 -14.29 1.30 -7.97
C SER A 67 -14.81 2.15 -6.81
N TYR A 68 -15.08 1.54 -5.65
CA TYR A 68 -15.69 2.20 -4.50
C TYR A 68 -14.96 3.45 -4.01
N PRO A 69 -13.62 3.51 -4.00
CA PRO A 69 -12.88 4.69 -3.56
C PRO A 69 -13.30 5.98 -4.27
N LEU A 70 -13.69 5.90 -5.55
CA LEU A 70 -14.10 7.04 -6.35
C LEU A 70 -15.22 7.85 -5.69
N VAL A 71 -16.21 7.18 -5.13
CA VAL A 71 -17.38 7.81 -4.52
C VAL A 71 -17.25 8.02 -3.01
N TYR A 72 -16.09 7.67 -2.44
CA TYR A 72 -15.90 7.82 -0.99
C TYR A 72 -14.58 8.50 -0.62
N ARG A 73 -13.48 7.76 -0.58
CA ARG A 73 -12.14 8.23 -0.18
C ARG A 73 -11.07 7.40 -0.88
N PHE A 74 -9.93 8.02 -1.13
CA PHE A 74 -8.75 7.36 -1.67
C PHE A 74 -7.49 8.08 -1.19
N LEU A 75 -6.46 7.33 -0.75
CA LEU A 75 -5.19 7.79 -0.21
C LEU A 75 -5.37 8.78 0.94
N ASP A 76 -5.68 10.04 0.65
CA ASP A 76 -5.84 11.12 1.61
C ASP A 76 -7.32 11.52 1.77
N LYS A 77 -7.83 11.53 3.01
CA LYS A 77 -9.23 11.89 3.27
C LYS A 77 -9.57 13.35 2.94
N ARG A 78 -8.55 14.21 2.76
CA ARG A 78 -8.73 15.63 2.39
C ARG A 78 -9.08 15.80 0.92
N PHE A 79 -8.81 14.81 0.07
CA PHE A 79 -9.06 14.93 -1.37
C PHE A 79 -10.52 15.24 -1.66
N ASN A 80 -10.74 16.30 -2.42
CA ASN A 80 -12.02 16.55 -3.06
C ASN A 80 -12.26 15.50 -4.18
N SER A 81 -13.43 15.54 -4.81
CA SER A 81 -13.82 14.53 -5.80
C SER A 81 -12.92 14.51 -7.06
N LYS A 82 -12.44 15.68 -7.50
CA LYS A 82 -11.54 15.78 -8.66
C LYS A 82 -10.13 15.26 -8.35
N GLN A 83 -9.58 15.67 -7.20
CA GLN A 83 -8.27 15.17 -6.74
C GLN A 83 -8.28 13.66 -6.54
N ARG A 84 -9.36 13.14 -5.97
CA ARG A 84 -9.55 11.70 -5.76
C ARG A 84 -9.65 10.95 -7.08
N PHE A 85 -10.41 11.46 -8.06
CA PHE A 85 -10.51 10.88 -9.39
C PHE A 85 -9.13 10.81 -10.05
N GLN A 86 -8.39 11.92 -10.08
CA GLN A 86 -7.06 11.96 -10.67
C GLN A 86 -6.12 10.96 -9.98
N ALA A 87 -6.08 10.97 -8.65
CA ALA A 87 -5.24 10.04 -7.89
C ALA A 87 -5.60 8.57 -8.17
N ILE A 88 -6.87 8.23 -8.33
CA ILE A 88 -7.31 6.87 -8.68
C ILE A 88 -6.81 6.49 -10.07
N CYS A 89 -7.04 7.34 -11.08
CA CYS A 89 -6.60 7.09 -12.45
C CYS A 89 -5.08 6.91 -12.53
N ASP A 90 -4.32 7.82 -11.90
CA ASP A 90 -2.87 7.74 -11.86
C ASP A 90 -2.37 6.44 -11.22
N ASN A 91 -3.02 6.01 -10.12
CA ASN A 91 -2.60 4.81 -9.41
C ASN A 91 -3.02 3.50 -10.10
N LEU A 92 -4.07 3.49 -10.89
CA LEU A 92 -4.44 2.33 -11.71
C LEU A 92 -3.45 2.09 -12.85
N LEU A 93 -2.86 3.15 -13.41
CA LEU A 93 -1.89 3.06 -14.51
C LEU A 93 -0.43 2.94 -14.05
N PHE A 94 -0.08 3.56 -12.95
CA PHE A 94 1.28 3.82 -12.48
C PHE A 94 2.23 2.61 -12.56
N LEU A 95 2.00 1.54 -11.80
CA LEU A 95 2.90 0.39 -11.83
C LEU A 95 2.72 -0.49 -13.07
N PRO A 96 1.49 -0.73 -13.59
CA PRO A 96 1.33 -1.46 -14.84
C PRO A 96 2.07 -0.86 -16.03
N GLU A 97 2.09 0.47 -16.16
CA GLU A 97 2.84 1.15 -17.23
C GLU A 97 4.35 1.18 -16.98
N LYS A 98 4.75 1.27 -15.73
CA LYS A 98 6.17 1.34 -15.37
C LYS A 98 6.86 -0.02 -15.42
N LEU A 99 6.17 -1.09 -15.08
CA LEU A 99 6.70 -2.44 -14.94
C LEU A 99 6.29 -3.35 -16.12
N THR A 100 6.35 -2.84 -17.33
CA THR A 100 5.97 -3.58 -18.54
C THR A 100 6.94 -4.70 -18.92
N ALA A 101 8.16 -4.65 -18.42
CA ALA A 101 9.21 -5.68 -18.67
C ALA A 101 9.02 -6.96 -17.83
N LEU A 102 8.13 -6.96 -16.84
CA LEU A 102 7.86 -8.16 -16.05
C LEU A 102 7.24 -9.25 -16.89
N SER A 103 7.61 -10.51 -16.58
CA SER A 103 7.09 -11.70 -17.26
C SER A 103 5.57 -11.87 -17.15
N ALA A 104 4.97 -11.31 -16.11
CA ALA A 104 3.53 -11.27 -15.92
C ALA A 104 3.10 -9.88 -15.41
N PRO A 105 1.91 -9.39 -15.80
CA PRO A 105 1.43 -8.08 -15.38
C PRO A 105 1.29 -7.97 -13.86
N ILE A 106 1.87 -6.93 -13.27
CA ILE A 106 1.87 -6.70 -11.81
C ILE A 106 0.46 -6.59 -11.18
N TYR A 107 -0.54 -6.24 -11.96
CA TYR A 107 -1.93 -6.20 -11.49
C TYR A 107 -2.62 -7.57 -11.43
N LYS A 108 -1.97 -8.63 -11.91
CA LYS A 108 -2.46 -10.02 -11.88
C LYS A 108 -1.67 -10.93 -10.94
N THR A 109 -0.43 -10.56 -10.66
CA THR A 109 0.50 -11.41 -9.93
C THR A 109 1.21 -10.61 -8.85
N SER A 110 1.61 -11.31 -7.78
CA SER A 110 2.51 -10.76 -6.77
C SER A 110 3.96 -10.89 -7.27
N LEU A 111 4.72 -9.81 -7.19
CA LEU A 111 6.15 -9.81 -7.47
C LEU A 111 6.91 -10.09 -6.18
N SER A 112 7.67 -11.19 -6.15
CA SER A 112 8.48 -11.56 -5.00
C SER A 112 9.87 -10.94 -5.09
N PHE A 113 10.31 -10.33 -3.99
CA PHE A 113 11.69 -9.93 -3.75
C PHE A 113 12.47 -11.01 -3.00
N GLY A 114 11.89 -12.22 -2.89
CA GLY A 114 12.52 -13.36 -2.23
C GLY A 114 12.51 -13.24 -0.69
N GLU A 115 13.31 -14.12 -0.11
CA GLU A 115 13.46 -14.22 1.33
C GLU A 115 14.48 -13.20 1.84
N VAL A 116 13.96 -12.06 2.27
CA VAL A 116 14.76 -10.91 2.74
C VAL A 116 15.32 -11.11 4.15
N ILE A 117 14.70 -11.98 4.91
CA ILE A 117 15.11 -12.44 6.23
C ILE A 117 14.74 -13.92 6.30
N PRO A 118 15.51 -14.78 6.98
CA PRO A 118 15.18 -16.19 7.10
C PRO A 118 13.71 -16.42 7.47
N ASP A 119 13.00 -17.23 6.69
CA ASP A 119 11.57 -17.54 6.80
C ASP A 119 10.61 -16.41 6.39
N PHE A 120 11.09 -15.22 5.99
CA PHE A 120 10.23 -14.10 5.64
C PHE A 120 10.46 -13.60 4.21
N GLU A 121 9.41 -13.59 3.43
CA GLU A 121 9.38 -13.14 2.04
C GLU A 121 8.74 -11.76 1.92
N MET A 122 9.36 -10.88 1.14
CA MET A 122 8.81 -9.57 0.80
C MET A 122 8.20 -9.61 -0.59
N THR A 123 6.98 -9.10 -0.74
CA THR A 123 6.28 -9.06 -2.02
C THR A 123 5.71 -7.68 -2.32
N LEU A 124 5.53 -7.39 -3.61
CA LEU A 124 4.82 -6.23 -4.14
C LEU A 124 3.62 -6.72 -4.94
N SER A 125 2.43 -6.25 -4.62
CA SER A 125 1.21 -6.65 -5.30
C SER A 125 0.17 -5.54 -5.35
N MET A 126 -0.91 -5.77 -6.09
CA MET A 126 -2.10 -4.94 -6.00
C MET A 126 -2.92 -5.37 -4.78
N THR A 127 -3.32 -4.42 -3.92
CA THR A 127 -3.97 -4.75 -2.65
C THR A 127 -5.35 -5.36 -2.84
N MET A 128 -5.58 -6.49 -2.17
CA MET A 128 -6.88 -7.17 -2.10
C MET A 128 -7.72 -6.72 -0.90
N HIS A 129 -7.15 -5.90 0.00
CA HIS A 129 -7.74 -5.71 1.32
C HIS A 129 -8.45 -4.38 1.52
N GLN A 130 -7.87 -3.28 1.06
CA GLN A 130 -8.37 -1.94 1.40
C GLN A 130 -8.09 -0.92 0.29
N PRO A 131 -8.83 -0.96 -0.83
CA PRO A 131 -8.55 -0.12 -2.00
C PRO A 131 -8.67 1.39 -1.72
N MET A 132 -9.30 1.81 -0.61
CA MET A 132 -9.33 3.22 -0.20
C MET A 132 -7.98 3.75 0.28
N GLU A 133 -7.11 2.87 0.76
CA GLU A 133 -5.81 3.27 1.30
C GLU A 133 -4.73 3.33 0.23
N GLY A 134 -5.01 2.84 -0.96
CA GLY A 134 -4.14 2.76 -2.12
C GLY A 134 -4.35 1.44 -2.85
N TYR A 135 -3.81 1.32 -4.05
CA TYR A 135 -3.91 0.08 -4.82
C TYR A 135 -2.66 -0.80 -4.72
N TRP A 136 -1.57 -0.29 -4.20
CA TRP A 136 -0.30 -1.00 -4.17
C TRP A 136 0.13 -1.30 -2.75
N VAL A 137 0.65 -2.50 -2.53
CA VAL A 137 1.03 -2.98 -1.21
C VAL A 137 2.36 -3.72 -1.26
N LEU A 138 3.25 -3.38 -0.31
CA LEU A 138 4.35 -4.24 0.12
C LEU A 138 3.84 -5.14 1.23
N GLU A 139 4.12 -6.43 1.13
CA GLU A 139 3.68 -7.42 2.12
C GLU A 139 4.87 -8.24 2.59
N LEU A 140 4.96 -8.45 3.90
CA LEU A 140 5.94 -9.32 4.53
C LEU A 140 5.24 -10.58 5.02
N TRP A 141 5.56 -11.71 4.39
CA TRP A 141 4.95 -13.00 4.64
C TRP A 141 5.89 -13.92 5.44
N HIS A 142 5.37 -14.59 6.46
CA HIS A 142 6.06 -15.69 7.13
C HIS A 142 5.80 -16.98 6.36
N LYS A 143 6.79 -17.43 5.57
CA LYS A 143 6.67 -18.58 4.65
C LYS A 143 6.22 -19.87 5.33
N PRO A 144 6.82 -20.31 6.46
CA PRO A 144 6.45 -21.57 7.09
C PRO A 144 5.00 -21.68 7.51
N ARG A 145 4.34 -20.54 7.83
CA ARG A 145 2.92 -20.51 8.22
C ARG A 145 2.00 -19.99 7.15
N ASN A 146 2.55 -19.49 6.04
CA ASN A 146 1.82 -18.77 5.00
C ASN A 146 0.94 -17.65 5.60
N GLU A 147 1.51 -16.87 6.53
CA GLU A 147 0.83 -15.80 7.25
C GLU A 147 1.37 -14.44 6.84
N LEU A 148 0.47 -13.51 6.52
CA LEU A 148 0.80 -12.11 6.34
C LEU A 148 1.13 -11.47 7.69
N VAL A 149 2.37 -10.98 7.85
CA VAL A 149 2.85 -10.42 9.12
C VAL A 149 2.79 -8.90 9.11
N TYR A 150 3.25 -8.27 8.05
CA TYR A 150 3.19 -6.81 7.88
C TYR A 150 2.77 -6.46 6.48
N LEU A 151 2.08 -5.34 6.35
CA LEU A 151 1.82 -4.70 5.06
C LEU A 151 2.06 -3.20 5.12
N LEU A 152 2.46 -2.63 4.00
CA LEU A 152 2.56 -1.20 3.77
C LEU A 152 1.83 -0.88 2.48
N THR A 153 0.74 -0.10 2.58
CA THR A 153 -0.02 0.36 1.42
C THR A 153 0.47 1.73 0.98
N PHE A 154 0.58 1.93 -0.32
CA PHE A 154 1.06 3.18 -0.88
C PHE A 154 0.38 3.50 -2.22
N GLY A 155 0.62 4.71 -2.70
CA GLY A 155 0.19 5.15 -4.01
C GLY A 155 1.05 6.29 -4.55
N LYS A 156 0.86 6.59 -5.83
CA LYS A 156 1.46 7.75 -6.49
C LYS A 156 0.66 9.00 -6.15
N LEU A 157 1.35 10.08 -5.83
CA LEU A 157 0.80 11.41 -5.59
C LEU A 157 1.67 12.45 -6.33
N GLY A 158 1.22 12.87 -7.52
CA GLY A 158 2.04 13.70 -8.39
C GLY A 158 3.36 13.01 -8.73
N GLU A 159 4.48 13.66 -8.46
CA GLU A 159 5.83 13.12 -8.68
C GLU A 159 6.43 12.44 -7.43
N ALA A 160 5.60 12.10 -6.45
CA ALA A 160 6.00 11.43 -5.22
C ALA A 160 5.28 10.10 -5.03
N LEU A 161 5.83 9.22 -4.18
CA LEU A 161 5.10 8.10 -3.61
C LEU A 161 4.62 8.47 -2.20
N LEU A 162 3.41 8.05 -1.85
CA LEU A 162 2.77 8.32 -0.57
C LEU A 162 2.49 7.02 0.17
N ILE A 163 3.10 6.82 1.32
CA ILE A 163 2.73 5.76 2.27
C ILE A 163 1.42 6.16 2.95
N SER A 164 0.39 5.36 2.80
CA SER A 164 -0.93 5.59 3.40
C SER A 164 -1.15 4.80 4.67
N VAL A 165 -0.59 3.59 4.76
CA VAL A 165 -0.77 2.68 5.90
C VAL A 165 0.47 1.82 6.09
N VAL A 166 0.82 1.58 7.36
CA VAL A 166 1.71 0.50 7.79
C VAL A 166 0.94 -0.32 8.83
N GLN A 167 0.69 -1.58 8.55
CA GLN A 167 -0.13 -2.43 9.41
C GLN A 167 0.66 -3.66 9.84
N GLY A 168 0.72 -3.88 11.16
CA GLY A 168 1.32 -5.06 11.77
C GLY A 168 0.32 -6.20 11.98
N PRO A 169 0.80 -7.33 12.50
CA PRO A 169 0.00 -8.52 12.68
C PRO A 169 -1.04 -8.35 13.79
N ASN A 170 -2.22 -8.96 13.59
CA ASN A 170 -3.31 -8.96 14.55
C ASN A 170 -3.86 -10.39 14.72
N PHE A 171 -2.99 -11.32 15.14
CA PHE A 171 -3.34 -12.71 15.43
C PHE A 171 -2.68 -13.17 16.75
N GLU A 172 -3.12 -14.28 17.28
CA GLU A 172 -2.55 -14.86 18.50
C GLU A 172 -1.08 -15.24 18.29
N GLY A 173 -0.23 -14.89 19.26
CA GLY A 173 1.24 -15.08 19.15
C GLY A 173 1.99 -14.01 18.34
N SER A 174 1.30 -13.01 17.80
CA SER A 174 1.91 -11.94 17.00
C SER A 174 3.02 -11.18 17.73
N LYS A 175 2.90 -10.98 19.04
CA LYS A 175 3.93 -10.29 19.84
C LYS A 175 5.27 -11.04 19.82
N GLU A 176 5.23 -12.36 19.93
CA GLU A 176 6.43 -13.19 19.90
C GLU A 176 7.04 -13.20 18.49
N MET A 177 6.24 -13.31 17.46
CA MET A 177 6.70 -13.19 16.08
C MET A 177 7.38 -11.83 15.81
N VAL A 178 6.80 -10.73 16.28
CA VAL A 178 7.41 -9.39 16.15
C VAL A 178 8.75 -9.31 16.87
N LYS A 179 8.89 -9.94 18.04
CA LYS A 179 10.20 -10.00 18.75
C LYS A 179 11.24 -10.80 17.96
N GLN A 180 10.87 -11.98 17.46
CA GLN A 180 11.74 -12.83 16.64
C GLN A 180 12.19 -12.09 15.39
N LEU A 181 11.24 -11.48 14.67
CA LEU A 181 11.50 -10.69 13.48
C LEU A 181 12.40 -9.48 13.78
N THR A 182 12.16 -8.75 14.88
CA THR A 182 13.03 -7.64 15.31
C THR A 182 14.46 -8.11 15.57
N LYS A 183 14.63 -9.29 16.18
CA LYS A 183 15.95 -9.89 16.42
C LYS A 183 16.63 -10.27 15.11
N ALA A 184 15.91 -10.90 14.19
CA ALA A 184 16.40 -11.27 12.87
C ALA A 184 16.80 -10.05 12.03
N CYS A 185 16.08 -8.93 12.15
CA CYS A 185 16.39 -7.64 11.53
C CYS A 185 17.46 -6.84 12.29
N HIS A 186 18.31 -7.47 13.10
CA HIS A 186 19.36 -6.79 13.87
C HIS A 186 18.84 -5.60 14.70
N GLY A 187 17.70 -5.81 15.38
CA GLY A 187 17.07 -4.82 16.24
C GLY A 187 16.25 -3.75 15.50
N LEU A 188 16.08 -3.83 14.18
CA LEU A 188 15.13 -3.00 13.45
C LEU A 188 13.73 -3.54 13.66
N ARG A 189 12.80 -2.70 14.13
CA ARG A 189 11.41 -3.12 14.28
C ARG A 189 10.77 -3.32 12.90
N PRO A 190 9.87 -4.30 12.70
CA PRO A 190 9.31 -4.62 11.39
C PRO A 190 8.59 -3.46 10.69
N ALA A 191 7.88 -2.60 11.43
CA ALA A 191 7.26 -1.41 10.82
C ALA A 191 8.30 -0.49 10.15
N TYR A 192 9.48 -0.35 10.73
CA TYR A 192 10.58 0.44 10.15
C TYR A 192 11.24 -0.31 8.99
N LEU A 193 11.34 -1.63 9.04
CA LEU A 193 11.77 -2.42 7.89
C LEU A 193 10.86 -2.15 6.67
N MET A 194 9.53 -2.11 6.88
CA MET A 194 8.59 -1.79 5.80
C MET A 194 8.84 -0.39 5.21
N VAL A 195 9.12 0.60 6.05
CA VAL A 195 9.44 1.96 5.60
C VAL A 195 10.77 1.99 4.84
N GLU A 196 11.82 1.31 5.34
CA GLU A 196 13.11 1.24 4.64
C GLU A 196 12.99 0.48 3.31
N THR A 197 12.19 -0.60 3.25
CA THR A 197 11.85 -1.27 1.99
C THR A 197 11.16 -0.31 1.01
N MET A 198 10.24 0.51 1.50
CA MET A 198 9.55 1.50 0.67
C MET A 198 10.49 2.61 0.17
N LYS A 199 11.50 3.03 0.96
CA LYS A 199 12.54 3.95 0.49
C LYS A 199 13.36 3.34 -0.66
N ALA A 200 13.78 2.09 -0.53
CA ALA A 200 14.49 1.35 -1.57
C ALA A 200 13.62 1.21 -2.83
N LEU A 201 12.37 0.80 -2.69
CA LEU A 201 11.42 0.70 -3.80
C LEU A 201 11.19 2.06 -4.49
N THR A 202 11.10 3.14 -3.73
CA THR A 202 10.93 4.51 -4.26
C THR A 202 12.11 4.89 -5.16
N LYS A 203 13.34 4.60 -4.73
CA LYS A 203 14.56 4.83 -5.51
C LYS A 203 14.60 3.97 -6.77
N ALA A 204 14.37 2.67 -6.63
CA ALA A 204 14.35 1.72 -7.73
C ALA A 204 13.30 2.08 -8.80
N LEU A 205 12.15 2.60 -8.39
CA LEU A 205 11.12 3.14 -9.29
C LEU A 205 11.46 4.53 -9.86
N GLY A 206 12.63 5.11 -9.54
CA GLY A 206 13.09 6.39 -10.07
C GLY A 206 12.39 7.63 -9.47
N PHE A 207 11.67 7.49 -8.36
CA PHE A 207 11.09 8.63 -7.63
C PHE A 207 12.13 9.26 -6.69
N LYS A 208 12.03 10.58 -6.55
CA LYS A 208 12.93 11.36 -5.69
C LYS A 208 12.32 11.76 -4.36
N THR A 209 11.01 11.53 -4.19
CA THR A 209 10.26 11.97 -3.03
C THR A 209 9.38 10.84 -2.51
N LEU A 210 9.56 10.53 -1.23
CA LEU A 210 8.69 9.62 -0.49
C LEU A 210 7.98 10.39 0.61
N LEU A 211 6.66 10.26 0.63
CA LEU A 211 5.79 10.92 1.58
C LEU A 211 5.13 9.90 2.52
N GLY A 212 4.83 10.32 3.74
CA GLY A 212 3.97 9.59 4.67
C GLY A 212 2.73 10.41 5.01
N ILE A 213 1.56 9.81 5.00
CA ILE A 213 0.33 10.52 5.36
C ILE A 213 0.28 10.77 6.87
N PRO A 214 0.10 12.03 7.35
CA PRO A 214 -0.10 12.28 8.77
C PRO A 214 -1.30 11.50 9.31
N GLN A 215 -1.17 10.94 10.51
CA GLN A 215 -2.19 10.08 11.10
C GLN A 215 -3.59 10.70 11.11
N LYS A 216 -3.68 12.01 11.38
CA LYS A 216 -4.94 12.77 11.36
C LYS A 216 -5.64 12.79 9.99
N TYR A 217 -4.93 12.51 8.89
CA TYR A 217 -5.46 12.57 7.51
C TYR A 217 -5.71 11.21 6.89
N GLN A 218 -5.43 10.13 7.60
CA GLN A 218 -5.75 8.77 7.14
C GLN A 218 -7.25 8.54 7.00
N ASN A 219 -7.62 7.66 6.07
CA ASN A 219 -9.02 7.39 5.73
C ASN A 219 -9.85 6.85 6.89
N LYS A 220 -9.25 6.06 7.78
CA LYS A 220 -9.91 5.44 8.93
C LYS A 220 -9.92 6.28 10.21
N SER A 221 -9.16 7.37 10.28
CA SER A 221 -8.88 8.09 11.54
C SER A 221 -10.10 8.79 12.19
N ARG A 222 -11.27 8.83 11.57
CA ARG A 222 -12.36 9.70 12.05
C ARG A 222 -13.34 9.05 13.04
N PHE A 223 -13.46 7.73 13.10
CA PHE A 223 -14.49 7.08 13.94
C PHE A 223 -14.03 5.80 14.65
N ILE A 224 -12.81 5.38 14.45
CA ILE A 224 -12.26 4.19 15.08
C ILE A 224 -10.99 4.59 15.81
N GLN A 225 -11.11 5.43 16.82
CA GLN A 225 -10.22 5.34 17.98
C GLN A 225 -10.67 4.11 18.77
N SER A 226 -10.56 2.94 18.16
CA SER A 226 -10.65 1.72 18.94
C SER A 226 -9.34 1.63 19.72
N SER A 227 -9.44 1.20 20.97
CA SER A 227 -8.30 0.79 21.83
C SER A 227 -7.37 -0.25 21.18
N HIS A 228 -7.68 -0.69 19.97
CA HIS A 228 -6.94 -1.64 19.14
C HIS A 228 -6.04 -0.97 18.06
N TYR A 229 -6.12 0.35 17.85
CA TYR A 229 -5.21 1.07 16.95
C TYR A 229 -3.94 1.44 17.72
N VAL A 230 -2.98 0.52 17.71
CA VAL A 230 -1.72 0.63 18.48
C VAL A 230 -0.61 1.29 17.66
N VAL A 231 -0.85 1.65 16.40
CA VAL A 231 0.20 2.18 15.52
C VAL A 231 0.14 3.70 15.50
N ASP A 232 1.17 4.33 16.02
CA ASP A 232 1.43 5.77 15.89
C ASP A 232 2.24 5.99 14.60
N TYR A 233 1.56 6.36 13.51
CA TYR A 233 2.19 6.59 12.21
C TYR A 233 3.10 7.81 12.22
N ASP A 234 2.70 8.86 12.96
CA ASP A 234 3.49 10.08 13.06
C ASP A 234 4.82 9.78 13.75
N ALA A 235 4.82 8.94 14.80
CA ALA A 235 6.05 8.46 15.44
C ALA A 235 6.90 7.59 14.50
N ILE A 236 6.30 6.67 13.72
CA ILE A 236 7.04 5.85 12.75
C ILE A 236 7.76 6.73 11.73
N PHE A 237 7.07 7.70 11.16
CA PHE A 237 7.65 8.56 10.14
C PHE A 237 8.72 9.51 10.72
N ALA A 238 8.49 10.07 11.92
CA ALA A 238 9.48 10.89 12.62
C ALA A 238 10.75 10.09 12.92
N GLU A 239 10.62 8.88 13.50
CA GLU A 239 11.75 8.00 13.81
C GLU A 239 12.46 7.46 12.56
N SER A 240 11.78 7.46 11.38
CA SER A 240 12.39 7.15 10.09
C SER A 240 13.11 8.35 9.42
N GLY A 241 13.29 9.43 10.17
CA GLY A 241 13.97 10.64 9.74
C GLY A 241 13.07 11.61 8.98
N GLY A 242 11.75 11.41 9.02
CA GLY A 242 10.79 12.24 8.33
C GLY A 242 10.67 13.64 8.92
N GLN A 243 10.36 14.61 8.07
CA GLN A 243 10.03 15.99 8.45
C GLN A 243 8.57 16.27 8.10
N LEU A 244 7.80 16.70 9.08
CA LEU A 244 6.38 17.00 8.89
C LEU A 244 6.20 18.37 8.21
N LYS A 245 5.59 18.35 7.02
CA LYS A 245 5.03 19.51 6.33
C LYS A 245 3.52 19.28 6.14
N ASP A 246 2.99 19.39 4.92
CA ASP A 246 1.65 18.90 4.59
C ASP A 246 1.54 17.38 4.71
N TYR A 247 2.63 16.68 4.38
CA TYR A 247 2.90 15.27 4.59
C TYR A 247 4.23 15.12 5.33
N TRP A 248 4.49 13.94 5.84
CA TRP A 248 5.83 13.56 6.29
C TRP A 248 6.71 13.36 5.05
N GLU A 249 7.75 14.16 4.88
CA GLU A 249 8.77 13.94 3.86
C GLU A 249 9.86 13.04 4.43
N LEU A 250 10.02 11.86 3.84
CA LEU A 250 10.96 10.84 4.31
C LEU A 250 12.25 10.91 3.48
N PRO A 251 13.43 10.93 4.12
CA PRO A 251 14.70 10.86 3.41
C PRO A 251 14.83 9.48 2.77
N LEU A 252 15.25 9.42 1.50
CA LEU A 252 15.49 8.16 0.80
C LEU A 252 16.81 7.52 1.20
N GLU A 253 17.77 8.33 1.64
CA GLU A 253 19.07 7.83 2.11
C GLU A 253 19.00 7.48 3.60
N ILE A 254 19.68 6.40 3.95
CA ILE A 254 19.81 5.95 5.33
C ILE A 254 20.98 6.69 5.96
N ASP A 255 20.77 7.35 7.10
CA ASP A 255 21.88 7.87 7.89
C ASP A 255 22.66 6.69 8.50
N ARG A 256 23.92 6.58 8.11
CA ARG A 256 24.85 5.51 8.54
C ARG A 256 25.85 5.97 9.56
N ASN A 257 25.71 7.19 10.07
CA ASN A 257 26.58 7.68 11.13
C ASN A 257 26.42 6.79 12.38
N LEU A 258 27.55 6.29 12.88
CA LEU A 258 27.61 5.45 14.07
C LEU A 258 28.18 6.21 15.29
N ASP A 259 28.45 7.51 15.18
CA ASP A 259 29.08 8.26 16.27
C ASP A 259 28.21 8.30 17.52
N ASP A 260 26.89 8.49 17.33
CA ASP A 260 25.91 8.49 18.40
C ASP A 260 25.47 7.08 18.84
N VAL A 261 25.97 6.02 18.16
CA VAL A 261 25.64 4.64 18.49
C VAL A 261 26.66 4.11 19.50
N PRO A 262 26.23 3.62 20.70
CA PRO A 262 27.09 2.99 21.67
C PRO A 262 27.95 1.89 21.03
N SER A 263 29.27 1.87 21.36
CA SER A 263 30.25 0.98 20.71
C SER A 263 29.83 -0.49 20.69
N LYS A 264 29.22 -0.98 21.78
CA LYS A 264 28.67 -2.36 21.89
C LYS A 264 27.53 -2.67 20.89
N LYS A 265 26.87 -1.66 20.32
CA LYS A 265 25.78 -1.82 19.37
C LYS A 265 26.22 -1.59 17.92
N ARG A 266 27.38 -1.02 17.66
CA ARG A 266 27.85 -0.66 16.31
C ARG A 266 27.93 -1.87 15.35
N SER A 267 28.35 -3.04 15.85
CA SER A 267 28.38 -4.28 15.06
C SER A 267 26.96 -4.68 14.58
N MET A 268 25.97 -4.56 15.46
CA MET A 268 24.56 -4.86 15.12
C MET A 268 24.03 -3.89 14.06
N TYR A 269 24.36 -2.59 14.15
CA TYR A 269 23.96 -1.59 13.16
C TYR A 269 24.61 -1.82 11.81
N ARG A 270 25.89 -2.21 11.75
CA ARG A 270 26.57 -2.59 10.49
C ARG A 270 25.87 -3.77 9.81
N LYS A 271 25.48 -4.80 10.56
CA LYS A 271 24.72 -5.95 10.01
C LYS A 271 23.34 -5.53 9.50
N ARG A 272 22.66 -4.61 10.22
CA ARG A 272 21.39 -4.03 9.80
C ARG A 272 21.53 -3.29 8.46
N TYR A 273 22.56 -2.45 8.33
CA TYR A 273 22.80 -1.70 7.09
C TYR A 273 23.14 -2.63 5.92
N ALA A 274 23.95 -3.67 6.13
CA ALA A 274 24.24 -4.68 5.12
C ALA A 274 22.93 -5.40 4.65
N MET A 275 22.09 -5.81 5.58
CA MET A 275 20.79 -6.41 5.28
C MET A 275 19.90 -5.46 4.43
N LEU A 276 19.87 -4.17 4.76
CA LEU A 276 19.08 -3.19 4.00
C LEU A 276 19.69 -2.91 2.61
N ASP A 277 21.01 -2.96 2.47
CA ASP A 277 21.69 -2.87 1.17
C ASP A 277 21.39 -4.08 0.28
N ASP A 278 21.44 -5.28 0.85
CA ASP A 278 21.10 -6.52 0.13
C ASP A 278 19.63 -6.47 -0.33
N LEU A 279 18.71 -6.01 0.53
CA LEU A 279 17.31 -5.82 0.17
C LEU A 279 17.13 -4.82 -0.95
N ALA A 280 17.78 -3.65 -0.88
CA ALA A 280 17.70 -2.63 -1.92
C ALA A 280 18.20 -3.16 -3.27
N LYS A 281 19.33 -3.88 -3.28
CA LYS A 281 19.88 -4.51 -4.46
C LYS A 281 18.91 -5.53 -5.07
N VAL A 282 18.33 -6.39 -4.26
CA VAL A 282 17.34 -7.38 -4.75
C VAL A 282 16.12 -6.70 -5.36
N ILE A 283 15.64 -5.59 -4.78
CA ILE A 283 14.52 -4.81 -5.33
C ILE A 283 14.90 -4.25 -6.70
N GLU A 284 16.06 -3.62 -6.85
CA GLU A 284 16.55 -3.07 -8.11
C GLU A 284 16.70 -4.15 -9.19
N GLU A 285 17.35 -5.28 -8.87
CA GLU A 285 17.53 -6.41 -9.78
C GLU A 285 16.19 -7.02 -10.20
N THR A 286 15.25 -7.17 -9.27
CA THR A 286 13.95 -7.79 -9.55
C THR A 286 13.07 -6.91 -10.44
N LEU A 287 13.15 -5.60 -10.28
CA LEU A 287 12.38 -4.65 -11.10
C LEU A 287 12.96 -4.50 -12.51
N GLY A 288 14.27 -4.67 -12.68
CA GLY A 288 14.95 -4.59 -13.99
C GLY A 288 14.86 -3.21 -14.65
N LEU A 289 14.80 -2.13 -13.82
CA LEU A 289 14.63 -0.76 -14.27
C LEU A 289 15.96 -0.01 -14.38
#